data_d3f3744fa026af5babab0ef31e02b762
#
_entry.id   d3f3744fa026af5babab0ef31e02b762
#
_cell.length_a   1.000
_cell.length_b   1.000
_cell.length_c   1.000
_cell.angle_alpha   90.00
_cell.angle_beta   90.00
_cell.angle_gamma   90.00
#
_symmetry.space_group_name_H-M   'P 1'
#
loop_
_entity.id
_entity.type
_entity.pdbx_description
1 polymer ?
#
loop_
_entity_poly.entity_id
_entity_poly.type
_entity_poly.pdbx_seq_one_letter_code
_entity_poly.pdbx_strand_id
1 'polypeptide(L)'
;MMNIFLQAASMADTVAGGNPVLTPLASGEPQMNLLDMAMKGGWIMLVLALLSVVCFYIFFERLAFIRKAGKEDPLFMERIRDYIRSGEVKSAINYCRIPNTPTARMIEKGITRMGRPVADVQAAIENTGNIEVAKLENGLPIVATISGGAPMIGFLGTVTGMVQAFWEMANAGNNIDITLLSGGIYEAMITTVGGLVVGIAAMFAYNYLVTRVDKVVGQMEARTLAFMDLLNEPEQQK
;
A
#
# COMPACT_ATOMS: atom_id res chain seq x y z
N MET A 1 -26.43 -1.11 35.86
CA MET A 1 -25.76 0.21 35.75
C MET A 1 -26.59 1.26 35.01
N MET A 2 -27.75 0.96 34.44
CA MET A 2 -28.60 1.91 33.70
C MET A 2 -29.54 2.75 34.59
N ASN A 3 -29.75 2.36 35.83
CA ASN A 3 -30.65 3.08 36.76
C ASN A 3 -30.03 4.26 37.51
N ILE A 4 -28.71 4.40 37.51
CA ILE A 4 -28.01 5.50 38.22
C ILE A 4 -28.01 6.77 37.36
N PHE A 5 -28.01 6.62 36.02
CA PHE A 5 -28.07 7.79 35.12
C PHE A 5 -29.45 8.45 35.03
N LEU A 6 -30.51 7.66 35.22
CA LEU A 6 -31.89 8.20 35.24
C LEU A 6 -32.24 8.96 36.55
N GLN A 7 -31.57 8.63 37.65
CA GLN A 7 -31.78 9.33 38.94
C GLN A 7 -31.02 10.66 39.02
N ALA A 8 -29.91 10.81 38.30
CA ALA A 8 -29.18 12.08 38.24
C ALA A 8 -29.92 13.14 37.37
N ALA A 9 -30.67 12.74 36.39
CA ALA A 9 -31.46 13.62 35.55
C ALA A 9 -32.72 14.18 36.24
N SER A 10 -33.28 13.46 37.25
CA SER A 10 -34.50 13.90 37.95
C SER A 10 -34.27 14.86 39.11
N MET A 11 -33.02 15.04 39.55
CA MET A 11 -32.69 16.01 40.62
C MET A 11 -32.29 17.41 40.10
N ALA A 12 -32.14 17.57 38.79
CA ALA A 12 -31.83 18.89 38.21
C ALA A 12 -33.08 19.76 37.96
N ASP A 13 -34.29 19.20 38.04
CA ASP A 13 -35.53 19.91 37.67
C ASP A 13 -36.26 20.61 38.82
N THR A 14 -35.69 20.66 40.05
CA THR A 14 -36.43 21.16 41.21
C THR A 14 -35.90 22.48 41.78
N VAL A 15 -34.93 23.14 41.16
CA VAL A 15 -34.43 24.45 41.62
C VAL A 15 -34.30 25.41 40.45
N ALA A 16 -35.40 26.05 40.06
CA ALA A 16 -35.46 27.45 39.58
C ALA A 16 -36.82 27.73 38.92
N GLY A 17 -37.70 28.35 39.68
CA GLY A 17 -38.84 29.08 39.12
C GLY A 17 -38.34 30.30 38.35
N GLY A 18 -38.18 30.19 37.06
CA GLY A 18 -37.88 31.25 36.13
C GLY A 18 -38.20 30.78 34.74
N ASN A 19 -39.06 31.53 34.00
CA ASN A 19 -39.42 31.22 32.62
C ASN A 19 -38.21 30.84 31.79
N PRO A 20 -38.20 29.71 31.10
CA PRO A 20 -37.15 29.43 30.13
C PRO A 20 -37.31 30.36 28.94
N VAL A 21 -36.49 31.41 28.89
CA VAL A 21 -36.23 32.09 27.63
C VAL A 21 -35.50 31.08 26.78
N LEU A 22 -36.25 30.41 25.89
CA LEU A 22 -35.67 29.63 24.80
C LEU A 22 -34.92 30.60 23.89
N THR A 23 -33.70 30.95 24.27
CA THR A 23 -32.75 31.46 23.29
C THR A 23 -32.47 30.28 22.32
N PRO A 24 -32.70 30.42 21.01
CA PRO A 24 -32.25 29.43 20.06
C PRO A 24 -30.73 29.34 20.29
N LEU A 25 -30.25 28.18 20.75
CA LEU A 25 -28.85 27.83 20.65
C LEU A 25 -28.50 27.99 19.17
N ALA A 26 -27.82 29.08 18.85
CA ALA A 26 -27.20 29.27 17.56
C ALA A 26 -26.33 28.05 17.34
N SER A 27 -26.84 27.10 16.57
CA SER A 27 -26.15 25.89 16.11
C SER A 27 -25.09 26.28 15.09
N GLY A 28 -24.08 26.96 15.58
CA GLY A 28 -22.83 27.25 14.90
C GLY A 28 -21.69 26.61 15.69
N GLU A 29 -21.77 25.32 15.98
CA GLU A 29 -20.56 24.62 16.34
C GLU A 29 -19.63 24.72 15.13
N PRO A 30 -18.39 25.22 15.30
CA PRO A 30 -17.42 25.22 14.23
C PRO A 30 -17.18 23.76 13.84
N GLN A 31 -17.88 23.31 12.80
CA GLN A 31 -17.63 21.99 12.23
C GLN A 31 -16.19 22.02 11.72
N MET A 32 -15.32 21.28 12.40
CA MET A 32 -13.94 21.12 12.00
C MET A 32 -13.92 20.32 10.68
N ASN A 33 -13.87 21.03 9.57
CA ASN A 33 -13.71 20.42 8.27
C ASN A 33 -12.28 19.87 8.15
N LEU A 34 -12.15 18.61 7.66
CA LEU A 34 -10.84 17.98 7.45
C LEU A 34 -9.93 18.83 6.54
N LEU A 35 -10.50 19.58 5.60
CA LEU A 35 -9.77 20.51 4.73
C LEU A 35 -9.19 21.70 5.52
N ASP A 36 -9.97 22.29 6.43
CA ASP A 36 -9.49 23.38 7.28
C ASP A 36 -8.39 22.92 8.24
N MET A 37 -8.51 21.68 8.74
CA MET A 37 -7.43 21.05 9.53
C MET A 37 -6.16 20.87 8.68
N ALA A 38 -6.29 20.35 7.43
CA ALA A 38 -5.16 20.16 6.56
C ALA A 38 -4.43 21.47 6.23
N MET A 39 -5.17 22.58 6.04
CA MET A 39 -4.59 23.89 5.76
C MET A 39 -3.86 24.51 6.98
N LYS A 40 -4.26 24.14 8.19
CA LYS A 40 -3.64 24.61 9.45
C LYS A 40 -2.39 23.83 9.84
N GLY A 41 -2.10 22.68 9.21
CA GLY A 41 -0.94 21.82 9.52
C GLY A 41 0.39 22.29 8.90
N GLY A 42 0.47 23.50 8.39
CA GLY A 42 1.71 24.10 7.87
C GLY A 42 2.33 23.37 6.68
N TRP A 43 3.63 23.64 6.40
CA TRP A 43 4.36 23.08 5.25
C TRP A 43 4.55 21.55 5.31
N ILE A 44 4.58 20.97 6.50
CA ILE A 44 4.72 19.52 6.73
C ILE A 44 3.51 18.78 6.14
N MET A 45 2.32 19.37 6.26
CA MET A 45 1.10 18.80 5.70
C MET A 45 1.15 18.72 4.17
N LEU A 46 1.81 19.69 3.52
CA LEU A 46 2.05 19.66 2.07
C LEU A 46 2.96 18.49 1.68
N VAL A 47 4.02 18.24 2.45
CA VAL A 47 4.91 17.08 2.23
C VAL A 47 4.14 15.77 2.37
N LEU A 48 3.31 15.63 3.41
CA LEU A 48 2.48 14.45 3.63
C LEU A 48 1.45 14.26 2.51
N ALA A 49 0.84 15.33 2.03
CA ALA A 49 -0.07 15.29 0.88
C ALA A 49 0.64 14.80 -0.39
N LEU A 50 1.84 15.29 -0.66
CA LEU A 50 2.64 14.85 -1.81
C LEU A 50 3.00 13.37 -1.69
N LEU A 51 3.45 12.91 -0.51
CA LEU A 51 3.72 11.49 -0.26
C LEU A 51 2.48 10.62 -0.45
N SER A 52 1.31 11.10 -0.03
CA SER A 52 0.03 10.43 -0.25
C SER A 52 -0.27 10.25 -1.73
N VAL A 53 -0.13 11.31 -2.54
CA VAL A 53 -0.35 11.25 -4.00
C VAL A 53 0.61 10.25 -4.66
N VAL A 54 1.90 10.30 -4.31
CA VAL A 54 2.91 9.36 -4.82
C VAL A 54 2.55 7.92 -4.45
N CYS A 55 2.13 7.68 -3.20
CA CYS A 55 1.71 6.36 -2.74
C CYS A 55 0.51 5.83 -3.54
N PHE A 56 -0.53 6.64 -3.74
CA PHE A 56 -1.70 6.28 -4.53
C PHE A 56 -1.34 5.99 -5.99
N TYR A 57 -0.50 6.83 -6.61
CA TYR A 57 -0.05 6.61 -7.99
C TYR A 57 0.65 5.26 -8.14
N ILE A 58 1.65 4.98 -7.29
CA ILE A 58 2.39 3.71 -7.32
C ILE A 58 1.46 2.53 -7.05
N PHE A 59 0.55 2.64 -6.09
CA PHE A 59 -0.39 1.58 -5.77
C PHE A 59 -1.24 1.17 -6.98
N PHE A 60 -1.87 2.11 -7.66
CA PHE A 60 -2.72 1.82 -8.81
C PHE A 60 -1.93 1.31 -10.02
N GLU A 61 -0.76 1.91 -10.29
CA GLU A 61 0.13 1.48 -11.37
C GLU A 61 0.58 0.02 -11.14
N ARG A 62 1.08 -0.28 -9.93
CA ARG A 62 1.55 -1.63 -9.59
C ARG A 62 0.43 -2.65 -9.55
N LEU A 63 -0.72 -2.29 -9.03
CA LEU A 63 -1.89 -3.15 -9.02
C LEU A 63 -2.31 -3.56 -10.43
N ALA A 64 -2.33 -2.62 -11.38
CA ALA A 64 -2.63 -2.91 -12.77
C ALA A 64 -1.58 -3.82 -13.41
N PHE A 65 -0.29 -3.56 -13.15
CA PHE A 65 0.82 -4.36 -13.66
C PHE A 65 0.79 -5.81 -13.14
N ILE A 66 0.65 -5.99 -11.82
CA ILE A 66 0.61 -7.32 -11.18
C ILE A 66 -0.62 -8.11 -11.64
N ARG A 67 -1.78 -7.45 -11.75
CA ARG A 67 -3.00 -8.08 -12.29
C ARG A 67 -2.82 -8.59 -13.73
N LYS A 68 -2.11 -7.83 -14.56
CA LYS A 68 -1.80 -8.24 -15.93
C LYS A 68 -0.82 -9.40 -15.96
N ALA A 69 0.19 -9.39 -15.10
CA ALA A 69 1.19 -10.46 -14.97
C ALA A 69 0.59 -11.80 -14.51
N GLY A 70 -0.41 -11.75 -13.62
CA GLY A 70 -1.10 -12.94 -13.10
C GLY A 70 -2.22 -13.49 -13.98
N LYS A 71 -2.50 -12.87 -15.14
CA LYS A 71 -3.47 -13.42 -16.11
C LYS A 71 -2.82 -14.50 -16.94
N GLU A 72 -3.01 -15.76 -16.54
CA GLU A 72 -2.56 -16.92 -17.30
C GLU A 72 -3.74 -17.65 -17.95
N ASP A 73 -3.50 -18.19 -19.15
CA ASP A 73 -4.40 -19.15 -19.78
C ASP A 73 -4.26 -20.50 -19.05
N PRO A 74 -5.34 -21.07 -18.50
CA PRO A 74 -5.30 -22.40 -17.87
C PRO A 74 -4.72 -23.48 -18.79
N LEU A 75 -4.97 -23.38 -20.08
CA LEU A 75 -4.53 -24.32 -21.10
C LEU A 75 -3.09 -24.08 -21.60
N PHE A 76 -2.41 -23.04 -21.09
CA PHE A 76 -1.07 -22.66 -21.56
C PHE A 76 -0.08 -23.82 -21.47
N MET A 77 0.00 -24.49 -20.33
CA MET A 77 0.95 -25.61 -20.13
C MET A 77 0.58 -26.86 -20.95
N GLU A 78 -0.71 -27.13 -21.16
CA GLU A 78 -1.16 -28.24 -21.99
C GLU A 78 -0.72 -28.05 -23.44
N ARG A 79 -0.92 -26.86 -24.00
CA ARG A 79 -0.46 -26.54 -25.36
C ARG A 79 1.06 -26.60 -25.53
N ILE A 80 1.81 -26.09 -24.51
CA ILE A 80 3.27 -26.25 -24.52
C ILE A 80 3.68 -27.70 -24.52
N ARG A 81 3.02 -28.54 -23.70
CA ARG A 81 3.25 -29.98 -23.67
C ARG A 81 3.03 -30.62 -25.05
N ASP A 82 1.92 -30.29 -25.72
CA ASP A 82 1.59 -30.82 -27.03
C ASP A 82 2.63 -30.43 -28.08
N TYR A 83 3.06 -29.18 -28.13
CA TYR A 83 4.11 -28.73 -29.06
C TYR A 83 5.46 -29.41 -28.79
N ILE A 84 5.82 -29.64 -27.54
CA ILE A 84 7.09 -30.31 -27.20
C ILE A 84 7.03 -31.79 -27.59
N ARG A 85 5.90 -32.49 -27.31
CA ARG A 85 5.72 -33.89 -27.68
C ARG A 85 5.65 -34.13 -29.20
N SER A 86 5.15 -33.15 -29.95
CA SER A 86 5.15 -33.19 -31.43
C SER A 86 6.48 -32.76 -32.05
N GLY A 87 7.48 -32.36 -31.25
CA GLY A 87 8.77 -31.90 -31.75
C GLY A 87 8.76 -30.48 -32.33
N GLU A 88 7.64 -29.76 -32.22
CA GLU A 88 7.46 -28.42 -32.77
C GLU A 88 8.01 -27.32 -31.84
N VAL A 89 9.30 -27.35 -31.51
CA VAL A 89 9.95 -26.41 -30.58
C VAL A 89 9.75 -24.96 -31.02
N LYS A 90 9.80 -24.67 -32.33
CA LYS A 90 9.60 -23.30 -32.83
C LYS A 90 8.19 -22.78 -32.56
N SER A 91 7.18 -23.63 -32.71
CA SER A 91 5.78 -23.32 -32.44
C SER A 91 5.56 -23.06 -30.95
N ALA A 92 6.18 -23.85 -30.07
CA ALA A 92 6.16 -23.64 -28.61
C ALA A 92 6.75 -22.28 -28.22
N ILE A 93 7.92 -21.91 -28.76
CA ILE A 93 8.55 -20.60 -28.50
C ILE A 93 7.64 -19.45 -28.95
N ASN A 94 7.09 -19.53 -30.16
CA ASN A 94 6.18 -18.50 -30.67
C ASN A 94 4.91 -18.37 -29.83
N TYR A 95 4.37 -19.49 -29.34
CA TYR A 95 3.21 -19.50 -28.47
C TYR A 95 3.50 -18.82 -27.11
N CYS A 96 4.71 -19.01 -26.54
CA CYS A 96 5.12 -18.33 -25.31
C CYS A 96 5.16 -16.80 -25.45
N ARG A 97 5.39 -16.27 -26.65
CA ARG A 97 5.49 -14.82 -26.89
C ARG A 97 4.14 -14.10 -26.92
N ILE A 98 3.05 -14.83 -27.17
CA ILE A 98 1.70 -14.24 -27.30
C ILE A 98 1.22 -13.62 -25.98
N PRO A 99 1.19 -14.33 -24.83
CA PRO A 99 0.63 -13.79 -23.60
C PRO A 99 1.51 -12.74 -22.91
N ASN A 100 2.83 -12.70 -23.24
CA ASN A 100 3.81 -11.77 -22.66
C ASN A 100 3.76 -11.70 -21.11
N THR A 101 3.47 -12.85 -20.48
CA THR A 101 3.45 -12.99 -19.00
C THR A 101 4.84 -13.40 -18.48
N PRO A 102 5.15 -13.15 -17.19
CA PRO A 102 6.40 -13.60 -16.57
C PRO A 102 6.64 -15.10 -16.76
N THR A 103 5.64 -15.92 -16.47
CA THR A 103 5.68 -17.38 -16.65
C THR A 103 6.02 -17.78 -18.09
N ALA A 104 5.37 -17.15 -19.07
CA ALA A 104 5.62 -17.46 -20.46
C ALA A 104 7.07 -17.15 -20.88
N ARG A 105 7.66 -16.06 -20.37
CA ARG A 105 9.08 -15.74 -20.62
C ARG A 105 10.04 -16.72 -19.96
N MET A 106 9.71 -17.23 -18.77
CA MET A 106 10.49 -18.28 -18.09
C MET A 106 10.48 -19.59 -18.91
N ILE A 107 9.29 -20.03 -19.32
CA ILE A 107 9.13 -21.25 -20.11
C ILE A 107 9.79 -21.10 -21.50
N GLU A 108 9.67 -19.94 -22.18
CA GLU A 108 10.38 -19.65 -23.43
C GLU A 108 11.88 -19.85 -23.27
N LYS A 109 12.45 -19.37 -22.14
CA LYS A 109 13.87 -19.53 -21.84
C LYS A 109 14.26 -20.99 -21.62
N GLY A 110 13.42 -21.76 -20.92
CA GLY A 110 13.57 -23.19 -20.72
C GLY A 110 13.57 -23.94 -22.06
N ILE A 111 12.57 -23.69 -22.90
CA ILE A 111 12.45 -24.33 -24.25
C ILE A 111 13.66 -23.99 -25.11
N THR A 112 14.15 -22.75 -25.08
CA THR A 112 15.35 -22.36 -25.88
C THR A 112 16.63 -23.09 -25.44
N ARG A 113 16.65 -23.64 -24.21
CA ARG A 113 17.78 -24.39 -23.64
C ARG A 113 17.57 -25.91 -23.67
N MET A 114 16.47 -26.40 -24.26
CA MET A 114 16.23 -27.83 -24.41
C MET A 114 17.37 -28.51 -25.22
N GLY A 115 17.70 -29.74 -24.87
CA GLY A 115 18.82 -30.47 -25.41
C GLY A 115 20.16 -30.25 -24.68
N ARG A 116 20.20 -29.37 -23.66
CA ARG A 116 21.31 -29.22 -22.71
C ARG A 116 21.04 -30.01 -21.43
N PRO A 117 22.04 -30.20 -20.56
CA PRO A 117 21.81 -30.79 -19.25
C PRO A 117 20.64 -30.10 -18.50
N VAL A 118 19.82 -30.89 -17.82
CA VAL A 118 18.61 -30.39 -17.12
C VAL A 118 18.93 -29.27 -16.14
N ALA A 119 20.10 -29.35 -15.48
CA ALA A 119 20.59 -28.30 -14.57
C ALA A 119 20.77 -26.94 -15.28
N ASP A 120 21.23 -26.94 -16.54
CA ASP A 120 21.41 -25.70 -17.31
C ASP A 120 20.07 -25.10 -17.73
N VAL A 121 19.08 -25.95 -18.01
CA VAL A 121 17.71 -25.50 -18.32
C VAL A 121 17.08 -24.88 -17.08
N GLN A 122 17.16 -25.57 -15.94
CA GLN A 122 16.65 -25.08 -14.66
C GLN A 122 17.27 -23.75 -14.27
N ALA A 123 18.60 -23.65 -14.31
CA ALA A 123 19.31 -22.40 -14.00
C ALA A 123 18.87 -21.23 -14.91
N ALA A 124 18.62 -21.51 -16.20
CA ALA A 124 18.14 -20.47 -17.13
C ALA A 124 16.73 -19.98 -16.80
N ILE A 125 15.84 -20.88 -16.38
CA ILE A 125 14.48 -20.56 -15.95
C ILE A 125 14.52 -19.75 -14.64
N GLU A 126 15.28 -20.20 -13.64
CA GLU A 126 15.43 -19.53 -12.34
C GLU A 126 15.99 -18.12 -12.50
N ASN A 127 17.06 -17.94 -13.29
CA ASN A 127 17.63 -16.62 -13.55
C ASN A 127 16.61 -15.68 -14.22
N THR A 128 15.81 -16.21 -15.16
CA THR A 128 14.75 -15.41 -15.78
C THR A 128 13.65 -15.09 -14.79
N GLY A 129 13.28 -16.04 -13.94
CA GLY A 129 12.31 -15.88 -12.85
C GLY A 129 12.70 -14.76 -11.91
N ASN A 130 13.94 -14.78 -11.42
CA ASN A 130 14.46 -13.74 -10.54
C ASN A 130 14.36 -12.33 -11.14
N ILE A 131 14.64 -12.20 -12.45
CA ILE A 131 14.49 -10.91 -13.14
C ILE A 131 13.03 -10.49 -13.22
N GLU A 132 12.12 -11.42 -13.48
CA GLU A 132 10.69 -11.10 -13.55
C GLU A 132 10.10 -10.77 -12.17
N VAL A 133 10.52 -11.47 -11.10
CA VAL A 133 10.16 -11.15 -9.72
C VAL A 133 10.65 -9.75 -9.35
N ALA A 134 11.90 -9.41 -9.65
CA ALA A 134 12.41 -8.05 -9.40
C ALA A 134 11.60 -6.96 -10.12
N LYS A 135 11.06 -7.26 -11.32
CA LYS A 135 10.16 -6.33 -12.03
C LYS A 135 8.79 -6.20 -11.34
N LEU A 136 8.26 -7.29 -10.76
CA LEU A 136 7.00 -7.28 -10.01
C LEU A 136 7.14 -6.49 -8.71
N GLU A 137 8.25 -6.63 -8.02
CA GLU A 137 8.55 -5.95 -6.75
C GLU A 137 8.95 -4.49 -6.90
N ASN A 138 9.31 -4.06 -8.11
CA ASN A 138 9.71 -2.68 -8.37
C ASN A 138 8.62 -1.70 -7.90
N GLY A 139 9.02 -0.65 -7.17
CA GLY A 139 8.11 0.34 -6.60
C GLY A 139 7.53 -0.02 -5.22
N LEU A 140 7.49 -1.30 -4.82
CA LEU A 140 7.04 -1.71 -3.49
C LEU A 140 7.89 -1.11 -2.35
N PRO A 141 9.24 -1.06 -2.45
CA PRO A 141 10.09 -0.44 -1.43
C PRO A 141 9.74 1.04 -1.18
N ILE A 142 9.28 1.77 -2.19
CA ILE A 142 8.88 3.17 -2.04
C ILE A 142 7.61 3.26 -1.16
N VAL A 143 6.61 2.41 -1.43
CA VAL A 143 5.38 2.36 -0.63
C VAL A 143 5.69 1.94 0.81
N ALA A 144 6.59 0.97 1.02
CA ALA A 144 7.07 0.56 2.34
C ALA A 144 7.75 1.73 3.07
N THR A 145 8.60 2.49 2.38
CA THR A 145 9.26 3.67 2.95
C THR A 145 8.24 4.74 3.36
N ILE A 146 7.22 4.99 2.54
CA ILE A 146 6.15 5.95 2.87
C ILE A 146 5.36 5.47 4.10
N SER A 147 5.08 4.17 4.21
CA SER A 147 4.30 3.62 5.34
C SER A 147 4.98 3.83 6.69
N GLY A 148 6.30 3.71 6.76
CA GLY A 148 7.08 4.00 7.97
C GLY A 148 7.47 5.47 8.10
N GLY A 149 7.77 6.14 7.00
CA GLY A 149 8.26 7.51 6.98
C GLY A 149 7.18 8.56 7.25
N ALA A 150 5.96 8.37 6.75
CA ALA A 150 4.89 9.36 6.92
C ALA A 150 4.52 9.60 8.40
N PRO A 151 4.37 8.57 9.27
CA PRO A 151 4.17 8.79 10.70
C PRO A 151 5.34 9.52 11.38
N MET A 152 6.59 9.21 10.96
CA MET A 152 7.77 9.88 11.49
C MET A 152 7.82 11.36 11.10
N ILE A 153 7.45 11.71 9.87
CA ILE A 153 7.32 13.10 9.42
C ILE A 153 6.20 13.81 10.18
N GLY A 154 5.07 13.14 10.42
CA GLY A 154 3.99 13.66 11.27
C GLY A 154 4.47 13.94 12.69
N PHE A 155 5.21 13.02 13.29
CA PHE A 155 5.81 13.20 14.62
C PHE A 155 6.84 14.34 14.64
N LEU A 156 7.67 14.47 13.61
CA LEU A 156 8.58 15.61 13.45
C LEU A 156 7.80 16.93 13.47
N GLY A 157 6.60 16.96 12.87
CA GLY A 157 5.70 18.10 12.92
C GLY A 157 5.29 18.50 14.33
N THR A 158 5.01 17.51 15.21
CA THR A 158 4.69 17.84 16.63
C THR A 158 5.88 18.42 17.36
N VAL A 159 7.06 17.85 17.20
CA VAL A 159 8.27 18.34 17.88
C VAL A 159 8.60 19.76 17.41
N THR A 160 8.61 20.01 16.10
CA THR A 160 8.91 21.34 15.55
C THR A 160 7.85 22.39 15.92
N GLY A 161 6.56 22.03 15.87
CA GLY A 161 5.48 22.93 16.26
C GLY A 161 5.51 23.31 17.75
N MET A 162 5.78 22.33 18.64
CA MET A 162 5.96 22.60 20.05
C MET A 162 7.20 23.48 20.32
N VAL A 163 8.33 23.19 19.68
CA VAL A 163 9.54 24.01 19.81
C VAL A 163 9.25 25.46 19.42
N GLN A 164 8.56 25.66 18.31
CA GLN A 164 8.19 27.00 17.86
C GLN A 164 7.25 27.69 18.82
N ALA A 165 6.21 27.02 19.33
CA ALA A 165 5.26 27.57 20.29
C ALA A 165 5.96 28.01 21.60
N PHE A 166 6.88 27.20 22.13
CA PHE A 166 7.67 27.56 23.32
C PHE A 166 8.66 28.68 23.05
N TRP A 167 9.25 28.74 21.86
CA TRP A 167 10.16 29.83 21.50
C TRP A 167 9.41 31.16 21.39
N GLU A 168 8.23 31.20 20.80
CA GLU A 168 7.37 32.38 20.73
C GLU A 168 6.95 32.84 22.14
N MET A 169 6.55 31.89 23.00
CA MET A 169 6.20 32.18 24.38
C MET A 169 7.38 32.77 25.18
N ALA A 170 8.59 32.23 25.00
CA ALA A 170 9.80 32.73 25.66
C ALA A 170 10.15 34.16 25.25
N ASN A 171 9.83 34.56 24.01
CA ASN A 171 10.08 35.91 23.50
C ASN A 171 8.95 36.90 23.74
N ALA A 172 7.77 36.43 24.15
CA ALA A 172 6.61 37.31 24.45
C ALA A 172 6.71 38.10 25.75
N GLY A 173 7.73 37.87 26.57
CA GLY A 173 7.97 38.57 27.83
C GLY A 173 6.84 38.38 28.87
N ASN A 174 6.33 39.46 29.46
CA ASN A 174 5.31 39.41 30.50
C ASN A 174 3.87 39.17 29.98
N ASN A 175 3.66 39.19 28.65
CA ASN A 175 2.36 38.98 28.04
C ASN A 175 2.29 37.55 27.43
N ILE A 176 2.11 36.55 28.27
CA ILE A 176 1.92 35.16 27.83
C ILE A 176 0.50 35.03 27.27
N ASP A 177 0.37 34.91 25.94
CA ASP A 177 -0.91 34.64 25.30
C ASP A 177 -1.09 33.13 25.17
N ILE A 178 -2.02 32.59 25.97
CA ILE A 178 -2.39 31.16 25.95
C ILE A 178 -2.92 30.74 24.56
N THR A 179 -3.46 31.66 23.78
CA THR A 179 -4.01 31.42 22.47
C THR A 179 -2.91 31.03 21.48
N LEU A 180 -1.75 31.70 21.53
CA LEU A 180 -0.58 31.37 20.70
C LEU A 180 -0.04 29.97 21.02
N LEU A 181 0.09 29.66 22.32
CA LEU A 181 0.54 28.32 22.75
C LEU A 181 -0.42 27.21 22.28
N SER A 182 -1.73 27.44 22.46
CA SER A 182 -2.77 26.50 22.05
C SER A 182 -2.78 26.30 20.55
N GLY A 183 -2.56 27.35 19.75
CA GLY A 183 -2.47 27.32 18.30
C GLY A 183 -1.31 26.45 17.81
N GLY A 184 -0.10 26.65 18.35
CA GLY A 184 1.07 25.84 17.98
C GLY A 184 0.95 24.37 18.36
N ILE A 185 0.37 24.07 19.55
CA ILE A 185 0.10 22.68 19.95
C ILE A 185 -0.94 22.04 19.02
N TYR A 186 -2.00 22.75 18.66
CA TYR A 186 -3.04 22.27 17.77
C TYR A 186 -2.50 21.94 16.38
N GLU A 187 -1.71 22.85 15.78
CA GLU A 187 -1.03 22.62 14.50
C GLU A 187 -0.13 21.37 14.55
N ALA A 188 0.67 21.25 15.62
CA ALA A 188 1.54 20.11 15.86
C ALA A 188 0.76 18.79 15.90
N MET A 189 -0.36 18.71 16.61
CA MET A 189 -1.18 17.50 16.70
C MET A 189 -1.81 17.11 15.37
N ILE A 190 -2.23 18.06 14.53
CA ILE A 190 -2.80 17.82 13.21
C ILE A 190 -1.79 17.12 12.29
N THR A 191 -0.53 17.55 12.31
CA THR A 191 0.50 16.93 11.47
C THR A 191 0.73 15.45 11.81
N THR A 192 0.66 15.09 13.10
CA THR A 192 0.76 13.68 13.51
C THR A 192 -0.44 12.86 13.03
N VAL A 193 -1.66 13.39 13.18
CA VAL A 193 -2.86 12.70 12.65
C VAL A 193 -2.73 12.51 11.14
N GLY A 194 -2.32 13.54 10.39
CA GLY A 194 -2.09 13.43 8.96
C GLY A 194 -1.05 12.37 8.59
N GLY A 195 0.09 12.37 9.29
CA GLY A 195 1.16 11.39 9.10
C GLY A 195 0.71 9.95 9.37
N LEU A 196 -0.07 9.73 10.44
CA LEU A 196 -0.63 8.43 10.77
C LEU A 196 -1.64 7.94 9.71
N VAL A 197 -2.54 8.80 9.24
CA VAL A 197 -3.53 8.45 8.20
C VAL A 197 -2.82 8.01 6.93
N VAL A 198 -1.83 8.78 6.46
CA VAL A 198 -1.04 8.44 5.26
C VAL A 198 -0.24 7.17 5.46
N GLY A 199 0.43 7.01 6.60
CA GLY A 199 1.25 5.84 6.92
C GLY A 199 0.44 4.54 7.00
N ILE A 200 -0.71 4.57 7.67
CA ILE A 200 -1.61 3.42 7.79
C ILE A 200 -2.15 3.03 6.41
N ALA A 201 -2.62 3.99 5.61
CA ALA A 201 -3.10 3.73 4.25
C ALA A 201 -2.00 3.10 3.37
N ALA A 202 -0.76 3.63 3.43
CA ALA A 202 0.38 3.09 2.72
C ALA A 202 0.75 1.68 3.18
N MET A 203 0.66 1.38 4.49
CA MET A 203 0.93 0.05 5.04
C MET A 203 -0.05 -0.99 4.51
N PHE A 204 -1.34 -0.68 4.48
CA PHE A 204 -2.34 -1.58 3.89
C PHE A 204 -2.12 -1.78 2.39
N ALA A 205 -1.80 -0.70 1.67
CA ALA A 205 -1.49 -0.76 0.24
C ALA A 205 -0.27 -1.65 -0.04
N TYR A 206 0.81 -1.50 0.73
CA TYR A 206 2.02 -2.31 0.64
C TYR A 206 1.72 -3.80 0.86
N ASN A 207 1.11 -4.15 1.98
CA ASN A 207 0.81 -5.54 2.32
C ASN A 207 -0.10 -6.21 1.28
N TYR A 208 -1.06 -5.46 0.75
CA TYR A 208 -1.92 -5.95 -0.32
C TYR A 208 -1.13 -6.23 -1.61
N LEU A 209 -0.22 -5.34 -2.02
CA LEU A 209 0.61 -5.53 -3.20
C LEU A 209 1.56 -6.71 -3.03
N VAL A 210 2.24 -6.84 -1.88
CA VAL A 210 3.13 -7.97 -1.56
C VAL A 210 2.38 -9.29 -1.71
N THR A 211 1.22 -9.44 -1.07
CA THR A 211 0.40 -10.65 -1.19
C THR A 211 0.02 -10.97 -2.64
N ARG A 212 -0.18 -9.95 -3.48
CA ARG A 212 -0.46 -10.15 -4.91
C ARG A 212 0.76 -10.58 -5.70
N VAL A 213 1.94 -10.05 -5.39
CA VAL A 213 3.21 -10.49 -5.98
C VAL A 213 3.48 -11.94 -5.61
N ASP A 214 3.40 -12.31 -4.33
CA ASP A 214 3.63 -13.67 -3.84
C ASP A 214 2.73 -14.69 -4.55
N LYS A 215 1.47 -14.32 -4.80
CA LYS A 215 0.56 -15.17 -5.57
C LYS A 215 1.03 -15.41 -7.00
N VAL A 216 1.56 -14.38 -7.68
CA VAL A 216 2.09 -14.52 -9.04
C VAL A 216 3.38 -15.33 -9.03
N VAL A 217 4.25 -15.12 -8.06
CA VAL A 217 5.50 -15.89 -7.88
C VAL A 217 5.18 -17.38 -7.66
N GLY A 218 4.25 -17.72 -6.77
CA GLY A 218 3.83 -19.10 -6.57
C GLY A 218 3.25 -19.76 -7.83
N GLN A 219 2.54 -18.99 -8.68
CA GLN A 219 2.10 -19.49 -9.99
C GLN A 219 3.29 -19.78 -10.94
N MET A 220 4.27 -18.86 -11.00
CA MET A 220 5.49 -19.03 -11.79
C MET A 220 6.25 -20.28 -11.37
N GLU A 221 6.43 -20.51 -10.08
CA GLU A 221 7.09 -21.69 -9.52
C GLU A 221 6.34 -23.00 -9.89
N ALA A 222 5.03 -23.03 -9.66
CA ALA A 222 4.21 -24.19 -9.98
C ALA A 222 4.28 -24.57 -11.48
N ARG A 223 4.28 -23.56 -12.37
CA ARG A 223 4.42 -23.78 -13.81
C ARG A 223 5.83 -24.23 -14.20
N THR A 224 6.85 -23.71 -13.52
CA THR A 224 8.23 -24.15 -13.72
C THR A 224 8.40 -25.63 -13.35
N LEU A 225 7.86 -26.05 -12.21
CA LEU A 225 7.87 -27.47 -11.80
C LEU A 225 7.17 -28.33 -12.83
N ALA A 226 5.95 -27.95 -13.28
CA ALA A 226 5.23 -28.72 -14.31
C ALA A 226 5.99 -28.81 -15.64
N PHE A 227 6.77 -27.78 -16.00
CA PHE A 227 7.63 -27.81 -17.18
C PHE A 227 8.86 -28.72 -16.99
N MET A 228 9.49 -28.70 -15.82
CA MET A 228 10.61 -29.57 -15.51
C MET A 228 10.20 -31.05 -15.46
N ASP A 229 9.02 -31.35 -14.92
CA ASP A 229 8.45 -32.70 -14.94
C ASP A 229 8.24 -33.20 -16.38
N LEU A 230 7.74 -32.32 -17.26
CA LEU A 230 7.57 -32.66 -18.69
C LEU A 230 8.90 -32.99 -19.37
N LEU A 231 9.99 -32.32 -19.01
CA LEU A 231 11.33 -32.61 -19.56
C LEU A 231 11.91 -33.92 -19.05
N ASN A 232 11.52 -34.34 -17.85
CA ASN A 232 12.00 -35.58 -17.21
C ASN A 232 11.09 -36.80 -17.51
N GLU A 233 9.90 -36.58 -18.12
CA GLU A 233 9.07 -37.71 -18.59
C GLU A 233 9.88 -38.53 -19.64
N PRO A 234 10.10 -39.85 -19.42
CA PRO A 234 10.75 -40.68 -20.43
C PRO A 234 9.88 -40.67 -21.67
N GLU A 235 10.50 -40.46 -22.86
CA GLU A 235 9.79 -40.59 -24.15
C GLU A 235 9.11 -41.96 -24.16
N GLN A 236 7.78 -41.96 -24.10
CA GLN A 236 7.02 -43.16 -24.41
C GLN A 236 7.27 -43.50 -25.88
N GLN A 237 8.26 -44.35 -26.08
CA GLN A 237 8.55 -44.94 -27.41
C GLN A 237 7.24 -45.51 -27.98
N LYS A 238 6.79 -44.89 -29.04
CA LYS A 238 5.81 -45.44 -29.95
C LYS A 238 6.53 -46.28 -31.03
#